data_c94a6876a393eaced43c64657b2aaa60
#
_entry.id   c94a6876a393eaced43c64657b2aaa60
#
_cell.length_a   1.000
_cell.length_b   1.000
_cell.length_c   1.000
_cell.angle_alpha   90.00
_cell.angle_beta   90.00
_cell.angle_gamma   90.00
#
_symmetry.space_group_name_H-M   'P 1'
#
loop_
_entity.id
_entity.type
_entity.pdbx_description
1 polymer ?
#
loop_
_entity_poly.entity_id
_entity_poly.type
_entity_poly.pdbx_seq_one_letter_code
_entity_poly.pdbx_strand_id
1 'polypeptide(L)'
;MSAATADVRTRFLTTADDVRIAVHACGADGAPRVLLVPGTFSNSSFWFGTRGTGFGRFLADSGYEAWSLDPRGHGASARPPRGVRWDFDDWARHDVASAIGAAASGGNPVVVVGHSAGGAAALAALAAEPRLRGKVRSAIILATPGPWILRWRALAARAALLGARLLPRFPARLLRLGPEDELPGVIEQWMRWNLGGHWRGDDGTDYTAALTGLELPMLFVAGTGDRLWAPPAACRELYEQVGSRDKTFLLCGTHAGFSEDFDHVSLVVGRAARREVWPLVRNWLGRLPLAGA
;
A
#
# COMPACT_ATOMS: atom_id res chain seq x y z
N MET A 1 -25.11 -17.33 16.02
CA MET A 1 -25.21 -17.49 14.56
C MET A 1 -23.79 -17.42 14.01
N SER A 2 -23.25 -18.54 13.53
CA SER A 2 -21.92 -18.58 12.89
C SER A 2 -22.02 -17.77 11.59
N ALA A 3 -21.35 -16.64 11.54
CA ALA A 3 -21.20 -15.89 10.28
C ALA A 3 -20.48 -16.83 9.29
N ALA A 4 -21.16 -17.18 8.20
CA ALA A 4 -20.54 -17.90 7.10
C ALA A 4 -19.26 -17.16 6.71
N THR A 5 -18.15 -17.87 6.67
CA THR A 5 -16.87 -17.35 6.23
C THR A 5 -17.05 -16.91 4.77
N ALA A 6 -17.24 -15.61 4.53
CA ALA A 6 -17.33 -15.10 3.16
C ALA A 6 -16.03 -15.47 2.45
N ASP A 7 -16.12 -16.25 1.39
CA ASP A 7 -14.97 -16.70 0.63
C ASP A 7 -14.31 -15.49 -0.08
N VAL A 8 -12.98 -15.54 -0.18
CA VAL A 8 -12.23 -14.55 -0.97
C VAL A 8 -12.45 -14.87 -2.45
N ARG A 9 -13.07 -13.92 -3.15
CA ARG A 9 -13.34 -14.02 -4.60
C ARG A 9 -12.22 -13.33 -5.37
N THR A 10 -11.64 -14.03 -6.35
CA THR A 10 -10.63 -13.44 -7.23
C THR A 10 -11.31 -12.88 -8.50
N ARG A 11 -10.97 -11.64 -8.83
CA ARG A 11 -11.34 -10.95 -10.06
C ARG A 11 -10.09 -10.54 -10.80
N PHE A 12 -10.17 -10.46 -12.11
CA PHE A 12 -9.07 -9.98 -12.95
C PHE A 12 -9.46 -8.68 -13.61
N LEU A 13 -8.54 -7.73 -13.61
CA LEU A 13 -8.67 -6.46 -14.29
C LEU A 13 -7.62 -6.39 -15.40
N THR A 14 -7.89 -5.67 -16.45
CA THR A 14 -6.91 -5.29 -17.47
C THR A 14 -6.55 -3.83 -17.26
N THR A 15 -5.28 -3.54 -17.10
CA THR A 15 -4.77 -2.18 -16.92
C THR A 15 -4.77 -1.40 -18.23
N ALA A 16 -4.54 -0.08 -18.17
CA ALA A 16 -4.50 0.76 -19.35
C ALA A 16 -3.38 0.40 -20.35
N ASP A 17 -2.33 -0.28 -19.87
CA ASP A 17 -1.22 -0.81 -20.67
C ASP A 17 -1.36 -2.32 -20.97
N ASP A 18 -2.59 -2.83 -20.93
CA ASP A 18 -2.99 -4.20 -21.32
C ASP A 18 -2.35 -5.32 -20.47
N VAL A 19 -2.07 -5.05 -19.21
CA VAL A 19 -1.58 -6.06 -18.26
C VAL A 19 -2.73 -6.59 -17.40
N ARG A 20 -2.81 -7.92 -17.26
CA ARG A 20 -3.81 -8.58 -16.41
C ARG A 20 -3.34 -8.59 -14.96
N ILE A 21 -4.07 -7.92 -14.09
CA ILE A 21 -3.84 -7.91 -12.63
C ILE A 21 -4.99 -8.57 -11.87
N ALA A 22 -4.68 -9.16 -10.72
CA ALA A 22 -5.66 -9.80 -9.86
C ALA A 22 -6.05 -8.89 -8.69
N VAL A 23 -7.34 -8.92 -8.38
CA VAL A 23 -7.91 -8.31 -7.17
C VAL A 23 -8.73 -9.37 -6.44
N HIS A 24 -8.48 -9.49 -5.17
CA HIS A 24 -9.16 -10.44 -4.28
C HIS A 24 -10.14 -9.69 -3.40
N ALA A 25 -11.42 -10.06 -3.44
CA ALA A 25 -12.49 -9.39 -2.72
C ALA A 25 -13.07 -10.28 -1.61
N CYS A 26 -13.33 -9.70 -0.46
CA CYS A 26 -13.98 -10.33 0.68
C CYS A 26 -15.00 -9.37 1.28
N GLY A 27 -16.17 -9.86 1.68
CA GLY A 27 -17.29 -9.06 2.19
C GLY A 27 -18.50 -9.10 1.26
N ALA A 28 -19.56 -8.39 1.64
CA ALA A 28 -20.80 -8.35 0.88
C ALA A 28 -20.64 -7.49 -0.38
N ASP A 29 -21.17 -7.98 -1.50
CA ASP A 29 -21.23 -7.21 -2.74
C ASP A 29 -22.08 -5.94 -2.54
N GLY A 30 -21.55 -4.80 -2.99
CA GLY A 30 -22.22 -3.51 -2.86
C GLY A 30 -21.99 -2.78 -1.52
N ALA A 31 -21.30 -3.40 -0.56
CA ALA A 31 -20.84 -2.70 0.64
C ALA A 31 -19.80 -1.61 0.28
N PRO A 32 -19.58 -0.61 1.15
CA PRO A 32 -18.54 0.39 0.95
C PRO A 32 -17.17 -0.29 0.76
N ARG A 33 -16.48 0.07 -0.34
CA ARG A 33 -15.24 -0.62 -0.72
C ARG A 33 -14.00 0.00 -0.09
N VAL A 34 -13.10 -0.89 0.32
CA VAL A 34 -11.76 -0.56 0.80
C VAL A 34 -10.74 -1.30 -0.06
N LEU A 35 -9.94 -0.56 -0.83
CA LEU A 35 -8.85 -1.10 -1.65
C LEU A 35 -7.58 -1.19 -0.81
N LEU A 36 -7.03 -2.38 -0.68
CA LEU A 36 -5.84 -2.72 0.09
C LEU A 36 -4.66 -2.93 -0.86
N VAL A 37 -3.62 -2.11 -0.76
CA VAL A 37 -2.43 -2.15 -1.60
C VAL A 37 -1.25 -2.66 -0.78
N PRO A 38 -0.71 -3.87 -1.07
CA PRO A 38 0.41 -4.44 -0.33
C PRO A 38 1.73 -3.74 -0.68
N GLY A 39 2.72 -3.88 0.20
CA GLY A 39 4.08 -3.42 -0.03
C GLY A 39 4.89 -4.33 -0.96
N THR A 40 6.18 -4.00 -1.14
CA THR A 40 7.14 -4.85 -1.82
C THR A 40 7.23 -6.24 -1.19
N PHE A 41 7.67 -7.23 -1.97
CA PHE A 41 7.87 -8.62 -1.54
C PHE A 41 6.60 -9.35 -1.11
N SER A 42 5.41 -8.79 -1.40
CA SER A 42 4.15 -9.25 -0.85
C SER A 42 3.04 -9.30 -1.91
N ASN A 43 1.90 -9.88 -1.54
CA ASN A 43 0.69 -9.98 -2.35
C ASN A 43 -0.54 -9.88 -1.43
N SER A 44 -1.72 -10.17 -1.96
CA SER A 44 -3.00 -10.14 -1.22
C SER A 44 -3.01 -10.96 0.08
N SER A 45 -2.14 -11.96 0.22
CA SER A 45 -2.07 -12.77 1.45
C SER A 45 -1.62 -11.95 2.67
N PHE A 46 -0.93 -10.83 2.47
CA PHE A 46 -0.59 -9.89 3.53
C PHE A 46 -1.85 -9.35 4.24
N TRP A 47 -2.88 -9.05 3.46
CA TRP A 47 -4.12 -8.48 3.96
C TRP A 47 -5.14 -9.51 4.44
N PHE A 48 -5.22 -10.65 3.76
CA PHE A 48 -6.19 -11.69 4.14
C PHE A 48 -5.62 -12.73 5.10
N GLY A 49 -4.28 -12.85 5.17
CA GLY A 49 -3.61 -13.89 5.93
C GLY A 49 -3.83 -15.28 5.31
N THR A 50 -2.91 -16.20 5.58
CA THR A 50 -2.97 -17.58 5.05
C THR A 50 -4.15 -18.39 5.58
N ARG A 51 -4.76 -17.96 6.70
CA ARG A 51 -5.92 -18.60 7.35
C ARG A 51 -7.20 -17.78 7.22
N GLY A 52 -7.23 -16.76 6.35
CA GLY A 52 -8.39 -15.87 6.19
C GLY A 52 -8.72 -15.03 7.43
N THR A 53 -7.75 -14.76 8.30
CA THR A 53 -7.94 -14.00 9.56
C THR A 53 -7.24 -12.66 9.55
N GLY A 54 -6.84 -12.14 8.37
CA GLY A 54 -6.14 -10.90 8.21
C GLY A 54 -7.03 -9.64 8.29
N PHE A 55 -6.40 -8.49 8.13
CA PHE A 55 -7.07 -7.18 8.23
C PHE A 55 -8.21 -7.01 7.24
N GLY A 56 -8.05 -7.48 5.99
CA GLY A 56 -9.10 -7.43 4.98
C GLY A 56 -10.36 -8.21 5.40
N ARG A 57 -10.18 -9.36 6.08
CA ARG A 57 -11.29 -10.10 6.64
C ARG A 57 -11.96 -9.34 7.79
N PHE A 58 -11.17 -8.73 8.68
CA PHE A 58 -11.71 -7.89 9.75
C PHE A 58 -12.56 -6.73 9.20
N LEU A 59 -12.14 -6.12 8.10
CA LEU A 59 -12.94 -5.08 7.42
C LEU A 59 -14.23 -5.66 6.84
N ALA A 60 -14.19 -6.84 6.23
CA ALA A 60 -15.37 -7.50 5.72
C ALA A 60 -16.38 -7.83 6.84
N ASP A 61 -15.90 -8.34 7.97
CA ASP A 61 -16.71 -8.59 9.17
C ASP A 61 -17.25 -7.28 9.81
N SER A 62 -16.63 -6.14 9.47
CA SER A 62 -17.04 -4.80 9.90
C SER A 62 -17.98 -4.09 8.90
N GLY A 63 -18.46 -4.77 7.87
CA GLY A 63 -19.46 -4.24 6.92
C GLY A 63 -18.87 -3.59 5.67
N TYR A 64 -17.58 -3.78 5.36
CA TYR A 64 -16.95 -3.30 4.13
C TYR A 64 -16.77 -4.42 3.11
N GLU A 65 -16.64 -4.08 1.83
CA GLU A 65 -16.10 -4.98 0.82
C GLU A 65 -14.60 -4.68 0.66
N ALA A 66 -13.75 -5.53 1.27
CA ALA A 66 -12.30 -5.39 1.22
C ALA A 66 -11.76 -5.99 -0.09
N TRP A 67 -11.10 -5.16 -0.90
CA TRP A 67 -10.45 -5.55 -2.14
C TRP A 67 -8.93 -5.48 -1.96
N SER A 68 -8.20 -6.56 -2.17
CA SER A 68 -6.74 -6.57 -2.12
C SER A 68 -6.16 -6.78 -3.50
N LEU A 69 -5.27 -5.87 -3.90
CA LEU A 69 -4.53 -5.94 -5.16
C LEU A 69 -3.35 -6.90 -5.03
N ASP A 70 -3.16 -7.76 -6.04
CA ASP A 70 -1.85 -8.31 -6.35
C ASP A 70 -1.23 -7.41 -7.42
N PRO A 71 -0.16 -6.65 -7.15
CA PRO A 71 0.50 -5.85 -8.18
C PRO A 71 1.07 -6.75 -9.28
N ARG A 72 1.27 -6.22 -10.47
CA ARG A 72 1.95 -6.95 -11.56
C ARG A 72 3.25 -7.60 -11.07
N GLY A 73 3.51 -8.80 -11.52
CA GLY A 73 4.66 -9.58 -11.05
C GLY A 73 4.45 -10.35 -9.75
N HIS A 74 3.31 -10.18 -9.05
CA HIS A 74 3.01 -10.82 -7.76
C HIS A 74 1.72 -11.62 -7.78
N GLY A 75 1.58 -12.54 -6.83
CA GLY A 75 0.36 -13.32 -6.61
C GLY A 75 -0.20 -13.95 -7.88
N ALA A 76 -1.49 -13.70 -8.16
CA ALA A 76 -2.19 -14.17 -9.34
C ALA A 76 -2.12 -13.21 -10.55
N SER A 77 -1.47 -12.06 -10.40
CA SER A 77 -1.25 -11.11 -11.50
C SER A 77 -0.23 -11.59 -12.51
N ALA A 78 -0.28 -11.03 -13.72
CA ALA A 78 0.62 -11.37 -14.81
C ALA A 78 2.09 -11.21 -14.39
N ARG A 79 2.94 -12.08 -14.93
CA ARG A 79 4.39 -12.00 -14.83
C ARG A 79 4.95 -11.26 -16.04
N PRO A 80 6.07 -10.53 -15.91
CA PRO A 80 6.64 -9.81 -17.05
C PRO A 80 7.02 -10.77 -18.18
N PRO A 81 6.64 -10.47 -19.43
CA PRO A 81 7.16 -11.18 -20.58
C PRO A 81 8.69 -11.08 -20.65
N ARG A 82 9.32 -12.01 -21.37
CA ARG A 82 10.79 -11.98 -21.55
C ARG A 82 11.23 -10.63 -22.15
N GLY A 83 12.18 -9.97 -21.50
CA GLY A 83 12.73 -8.69 -21.96
C GLY A 83 11.90 -7.46 -21.56
N VAL A 84 10.71 -7.65 -20.99
CA VAL A 84 9.91 -6.55 -20.45
C VAL A 84 10.32 -6.30 -18.99
N ARG A 85 10.51 -5.03 -18.67
CA ARG A 85 10.91 -4.59 -17.34
C ARG A 85 9.85 -3.63 -16.80
N TRP A 86 9.12 -4.09 -15.80
CA TRP A 86 8.17 -3.30 -15.06
C TRP A 86 8.83 -2.67 -13.84
N ASP A 87 8.36 -1.49 -13.44
CA ASP A 87 8.90 -0.71 -12.35
C ASP A 87 7.83 -0.21 -11.37
N PHE A 88 8.18 0.75 -10.55
CA PHE A 88 7.28 1.30 -9.54
C PHE A 88 6.23 2.25 -10.15
N ASP A 89 6.58 2.95 -11.23
CA ASP A 89 5.63 3.79 -11.98
C ASP A 89 4.50 2.93 -12.56
N ASP A 90 4.81 1.73 -13.05
CA ASP A 90 3.80 0.78 -13.53
C ASP A 90 2.84 0.36 -12.42
N TRP A 91 3.35 0.11 -11.20
CA TRP A 91 2.48 -0.18 -10.07
C TRP A 91 1.55 0.97 -9.75
N ALA A 92 2.07 2.20 -9.69
CA ALA A 92 1.29 3.38 -9.31
C ALA A 92 0.28 3.75 -10.40
N ARG A 93 0.76 3.94 -11.62
CA ARG A 93 0.00 4.58 -12.73
C ARG A 93 -0.92 3.61 -13.45
N HIS A 94 -0.61 2.33 -13.42
CA HIS A 94 -1.42 1.33 -14.10
C HIS A 94 -2.17 0.42 -13.12
N ASP A 95 -1.48 -0.27 -12.21
CA ASP A 95 -2.13 -1.26 -11.36
C ASP A 95 -3.04 -0.61 -10.30
N VAL A 96 -2.50 0.31 -9.51
CA VAL A 96 -3.27 1.00 -8.46
C VAL A 96 -4.35 1.88 -9.08
N ALA A 97 -4.04 2.58 -10.17
CA ALA A 97 -5.01 3.42 -10.87
C ALA A 97 -6.19 2.58 -11.41
N SER A 98 -5.91 1.42 -12.03
CA SER A 98 -6.95 0.51 -12.53
C SER A 98 -7.77 -0.10 -11.39
N ALA A 99 -7.12 -0.49 -10.29
CA ALA A 99 -7.78 -1.03 -9.11
C ALA A 99 -8.70 0.02 -8.44
N ILE A 100 -8.26 1.28 -8.30
CA ILE A 100 -9.10 2.40 -7.84
C ILE A 100 -10.29 2.59 -8.77
N GLY A 101 -10.04 2.63 -10.09
CA GLY A 101 -11.10 2.79 -11.09
C GLY A 101 -12.17 1.72 -11.00
N ALA A 102 -11.76 0.47 -10.85
CA ALA A 102 -12.67 -0.68 -10.71
C ALA A 102 -13.39 -0.68 -9.37
N ALA A 103 -12.68 -0.39 -8.27
CA ALA A 103 -13.28 -0.35 -6.95
C ALA A 103 -14.29 0.80 -6.78
N ALA A 104 -14.09 1.93 -7.44
CA ALA A 104 -15.02 3.05 -7.47
C ALA A 104 -16.14 2.91 -8.52
N SER A 105 -16.23 1.77 -9.21
CA SER A 105 -17.33 1.52 -10.16
C SER A 105 -18.69 1.57 -9.46
N GLY A 106 -19.70 2.15 -10.14
CA GLY A 106 -21.02 2.36 -9.55
C GLY A 106 -21.19 3.71 -8.84
N GLY A 107 -20.21 4.62 -8.96
CA GLY A 107 -20.32 6.01 -8.46
C GLY A 107 -19.98 6.19 -6.99
N ASN A 108 -19.62 5.13 -6.26
CA ASN A 108 -19.23 5.21 -4.86
C ASN A 108 -17.71 5.35 -4.73
N PRO A 109 -17.19 6.43 -4.14
CA PRO A 109 -15.78 6.59 -3.92
C PRO A 109 -15.21 5.50 -2.97
N VAL A 110 -14.01 5.00 -3.29
CA VAL A 110 -13.31 3.96 -2.53
C VAL A 110 -12.42 4.56 -1.44
N VAL A 111 -12.22 3.84 -0.34
CA VAL A 111 -11.11 4.11 0.58
C VAL A 111 -9.89 3.32 0.13
N VAL A 112 -8.73 3.97 0.06
CA VAL A 112 -7.47 3.28 -0.27
C VAL A 112 -6.64 3.11 0.99
N VAL A 113 -6.21 1.88 1.25
CA VAL A 113 -5.28 1.55 2.36
C VAL A 113 -4.02 0.98 1.75
N GLY A 114 -2.90 1.66 1.93
CA GLY A 114 -1.60 1.20 1.45
C GLY A 114 -0.63 0.93 2.60
N HIS A 115 0.14 -0.15 2.49
CA HIS A 115 1.21 -0.47 3.42
C HIS A 115 2.57 -0.35 2.74
N SER A 116 3.54 0.31 3.40
CA SER A 116 4.91 0.39 2.90
C SER A 116 4.96 0.96 1.47
N ALA A 117 5.63 0.29 0.54
CA ALA A 117 5.65 0.65 -0.88
C ALA A 117 4.25 0.74 -1.50
N GLY A 118 3.27 -0.04 -1.02
CA GLY A 118 1.88 0.06 -1.47
C GLY A 118 1.22 1.40 -1.11
N GLY A 119 1.58 1.97 0.04
CA GLY A 119 1.16 3.33 0.41
C GLY A 119 1.79 4.39 -0.49
N ALA A 120 3.08 4.23 -0.82
CA ALA A 120 3.77 5.10 -1.75
C ALA A 120 3.18 5.01 -3.18
N ALA A 121 2.86 3.79 -3.65
CA ALA A 121 2.22 3.59 -4.95
C ALA A 121 0.83 4.22 -5.01
N ALA A 122 0.04 4.12 -3.92
CA ALA A 122 -1.26 4.76 -3.82
C ALA A 122 -1.15 6.30 -3.88
N LEU A 123 -0.21 6.86 -3.12
CA LEU A 123 0.04 8.31 -3.12
C LEU A 123 0.56 8.79 -4.48
N ALA A 124 1.49 8.05 -5.11
CA ALA A 124 2.02 8.37 -6.44
C ALA A 124 0.91 8.32 -7.51
N ALA A 125 0.02 7.31 -7.45
CA ALA A 125 -1.13 7.22 -8.36
C ALA A 125 -2.05 8.44 -8.24
N LEU A 126 -2.40 8.85 -7.00
CA LEU A 126 -3.25 10.01 -6.74
C LEU A 126 -2.57 11.33 -7.09
N ALA A 127 -1.24 11.40 -6.95
CA ALA A 127 -0.45 12.57 -7.31
C ALA A 127 -0.36 12.75 -8.83
N ALA A 128 -0.07 11.64 -9.56
CA ALA A 128 0.08 11.65 -11.01
C ALA A 128 -1.24 11.82 -11.77
N GLU A 129 -2.36 11.30 -11.21
CA GLU A 129 -3.64 11.20 -11.89
C GLU A 129 -4.76 11.95 -11.15
N PRO A 130 -4.91 13.27 -11.35
CA PRO A 130 -5.92 14.09 -10.66
C PRO A 130 -7.35 13.54 -10.77
N ARG A 131 -7.69 12.88 -11.91
CA ARG A 131 -9.01 12.24 -12.14
C ARG A 131 -9.33 11.11 -11.14
N LEU A 132 -8.32 10.51 -10.51
CA LEU A 132 -8.53 9.49 -9.49
C LEU A 132 -8.96 10.07 -8.15
N ARG A 133 -8.64 11.35 -7.88
CA ARG A 133 -8.94 11.99 -6.59
C ARG A 133 -10.45 12.02 -6.32
N GLY A 134 -11.27 12.26 -7.33
CA GLY A 134 -12.73 12.21 -7.22
C GLY A 134 -13.30 10.79 -7.02
N LYS A 135 -12.49 9.75 -7.25
CA LYS A 135 -12.87 8.34 -7.03
C LYS A 135 -12.42 7.81 -5.66
N VAL A 136 -11.59 8.56 -4.94
CA VAL A 136 -11.06 8.17 -3.64
C VAL A 136 -11.61 9.09 -2.57
N ARG A 137 -12.34 8.50 -1.63
CA ARG A 137 -12.93 9.20 -0.50
C ARG A 137 -11.90 9.59 0.55
N SER A 138 -10.95 8.72 0.79
CA SER A 138 -9.88 8.91 1.77
C SER A 138 -8.74 7.92 1.55
N ALA A 139 -7.57 8.22 2.12
CA ALA A 139 -6.42 7.31 2.08
C ALA A 139 -5.90 7.01 3.49
N ILE A 140 -5.54 5.76 3.73
CA ILE A 140 -4.90 5.30 4.97
C ILE A 140 -3.54 4.75 4.60
N ILE A 141 -2.51 5.32 5.17
CA ILE A 141 -1.11 5.08 4.83
C ILE A 141 -0.41 4.46 6.05
N LEU A 142 -0.08 3.17 5.94
CA LEU A 142 0.45 2.38 7.04
C LEU A 142 1.94 2.11 6.81
N ALA A 143 2.80 2.46 7.76
CA ALA A 143 4.24 2.23 7.72
C ALA A 143 4.87 2.55 6.35
N THR A 144 4.52 3.70 5.79
CA THR A 144 5.05 4.17 4.50
C THR A 144 6.01 5.33 4.75
N PRO A 145 7.30 5.18 4.43
CA PRO A 145 8.26 6.27 4.55
C PRO A 145 8.18 7.19 3.33
N GLY A 146 8.52 8.46 3.52
CA GLY A 146 9.01 9.31 2.43
C GLY A 146 10.34 8.78 1.87
N PRO A 147 10.95 9.46 0.89
CA PRO A 147 12.31 9.13 0.44
C PRO A 147 13.26 9.21 1.62
N TRP A 148 13.74 8.06 2.07
CA TRP A 148 14.54 8.00 3.29
C TRP A 148 15.57 6.87 3.24
N ILE A 149 16.79 7.18 3.69
CA ILE A 149 17.83 6.18 3.87
C ILE A 149 18.75 6.57 5.01
N LEU A 150 19.06 5.63 5.87
CA LEU A 150 20.15 5.77 6.83
C LEU A 150 21.49 5.88 6.09
N ARG A 151 22.31 6.89 6.40
CA ARG A 151 23.58 7.16 5.70
C ARG A 151 24.50 5.93 5.62
N TRP A 152 24.59 5.14 6.68
CA TRP A 152 25.37 3.91 6.72
C TRP A 152 24.78 2.78 5.85
N ARG A 153 23.50 2.88 5.44
CA ARG A 153 22.82 1.93 4.56
C ARG A 153 22.92 2.30 3.09
N ALA A 154 23.42 3.46 2.77
CA ALA A 154 23.54 3.90 1.37
C ALA A 154 24.39 2.93 0.53
N LEU A 155 25.38 2.25 1.14
CA LEU A 155 26.17 1.22 0.46
C LEU A 155 25.31 -0.02 0.16
N ALA A 156 24.49 -0.48 1.12
CA ALA A 156 23.58 -1.60 0.91
C ALA A 156 22.51 -1.27 -0.16
N ALA A 157 22.00 -0.04 -0.17
CA ALA A 157 21.06 0.42 -1.20
C ALA A 157 21.71 0.45 -2.59
N ARG A 158 22.97 0.89 -2.70
CA ARG A 158 23.73 0.82 -3.97
C ARG A 158 24.00 -0.62 -4.41
N ALA A 159 24.27 -1.52 -3.47
CA ALA A 159 24.41 -2.94 -3.78
C ALA A 159 23.09 -3.56 -4.24
N ALA A 160 21.97 -3.22 -3.59
CA ALA A 160 20.63 -3.64 -4.02
C ALA A 160 20.28 -3.10 -5.41
N LEU A 161 20.62 -1.84 -5.70
CA LEU A 161 20.46 -1.22 -7.01
C LEU A 161 21.27 -1.96 -8.09
N LEU A 162 22.54 -2.29 -7.81
CA LEU A 162 23.36 -3.06 -8.73
C LEU A 162 22.79 -4.47 -8.93
N GLY A 163 22.40 -5.15 -7.86
CA GLY A 163 21.76 -6.46 -7.92
C GLY A 163 20.47 -6.47 -8.75
N ALA A 164 19.64 -5.44 -8.60
CA ALA A 164 18.43 -5.27 -9.39
C ALA A 164 18.71 -5.10 -10.90
N ARG A 165 19.85 -4.53 -11.27
CA ARG A 165 20.25 -4.39 -12.68
C ARG A 165 20.79 -5.66 -13.31
N LEU A 166 21.36 -6.55 -12.51
CA LEU A 166 22.03 -7.76 -12.97
C LEU A 166 21.15 -9.02 -12.89
N LEU A 167 20.17 -9.03 -12.02
CA LEU A 167 19.33 -10.20 -11.76
C LEU A 167 18.00 -10.10 -12.49
N PRO A 168 17.45 -11.23 -13.00
CA PRO A 168 16.12 -11.24 -13.61
C PRO A 168 14.99 -11.00 -12.61
N ARG A 169 15.24 -11.26 -11.33
CA ARG A 169 14.37 -10.95 -10.18
C ARG A 169 15.22 -10.69 -8.95
N PHE A 170 14.78 -9.76 -8.11
CA PHE A 170 15.40 -9.56 -6.81
C PHE A 170 14.96 -10.68 -5.85
N PRO A 171 15.90 -11.47 -5.28
CA PRO A 171 15.60 -12.72 -4.60
C PRO A 171 15.12 -12.50 -3.14
N ALA A 172 14.01 -11.80 -2.97
CA ALA A 172 13.48 -11.44 -1.66
C ALA A 172 13.07 -12.65 -0.82
N ARG A 173 12.58 -13.71 -1.45
CA ARG A 173 12.23 -14.98 -0.77
C ARG A 173 13.47 -15.65 -0.18
N LEU A 174 14.56 -15.70 -0.94
CA LEU A 174 15.84 -16.24 -0.45
C LEU A 174 16.38 -15.41 0.71
N LEU A 175 16.22 -14.09 0.65
CA LEU A 175 16.63 -13.15 1.68
C LEU A 175 15.65 -13.06 2.87
N ARG A 176 14.56 -13.82 2.83
CA ARG A 176 13.49 -13.83 3.85
C ARG A 176 12.85 -12.46 4.10
N LEU A 177 12.75 -11.64 3.06
CA LEU A 177 12.12 -10.32 3.13
C LEU A 177 10.62 -10.36 2.92
N GLY A 178 10.10 -11.42 2.30
CA GLY A 178 8.68 -11.64 2.06
C GLY A 178 8.39 -12.89 1.23
N PRO A 179 7.12 -13.18 0.96
CA PRO A 179 6.71 -14.37 0.22
C PRO A 179 6.92 -14.28 -1.29
N GLU A 180 7.19 -13.08 -1.83
CA GLU A 180 7.38 -12.85 -3.27
C GLU A 180 8.78 -12.32 -3.58
N ASP A 181 9.36 -12.78 -4.70
CA ASP A 181 10.54 -12.14 -5.27
C ASP A 181 10.13 -10.88 -6.03
N GLU A 182 10.94 -9.81 -5.91
CA GLU A 182 10.55 -8.51 -6.44
C GLU A 182 10.99 -8.30 -7.89
N LEU A 183 10.27 -7.41 -8.57
CA LEU A 183 10.64 -6.91 -9.87
C LEU A 183 11.90 -6.04 -9.77
N PRO A 184 12.91 -6.28 -10.61
CA PRO A 184 14.14 -5.49 -10.55
C PRO A 184 13.91 -4.01 -10.76
N GLY A 185 12.99 -3.61 -11.65
CA GLY A 185 12.66 -2.21 -11.90
C GLY A 185 12.06 -1.51 -10.67
N VAL A 186 11.19 -2.22 -9.92
CA VAL A 186 10.62 -1.70 -8.66
C VAL A 186 11.73 -1.42 -7.64
N ILE A 187 12.65 -2.36 -7.44
CA ILE A 187 13.79 -2.16 -6.52
C ILE A 187 14.70 -1.03 -7.01
N GLU A 188 14.98 -1.00 -8.30
CA GLU A 188 15.84 0.04 -8.88
C GLU A 188 15.26 1.44 -8.65
N GLN A 189 13.99 1.65 -8.99
CA GLN A 189 13.34 2.95 -8.85
C GLN A 189 13.20 3.33 -7.38
N TRP A 190 12.79 2.40 -6.51
CA TRP A 190 12.70 2.62 -5.08
C TRP A 190 14.04 3.01 -4.45
N MET A 191 15.15 2.32 -4.82
CA MET A 191 16.48 2.67 -4.32
C MET A 191 16.97 4.01 -4.87
N ARG A 192 16.67 4.36 -6.12
CA ARG A 192 16.98 5.68 -6.70
C ARG A 192 16.27 6.78 -5.91
N TRP A 193 15.00 6.61 -5.59
CA TRP A 193 14.22 7.56 -4.81
C TRP A 193 14.80 7.77 -3.41
N ASN A 194 15.11 6.70 -2.72
CA ASN A 194 15.68 6.78 -1.38
C ASN A 194 17.08 7.41 -1.36
N LEU A 195 17.91 7.12 -2.37
CA LEU A 195 19.24 7.73 -2.50
C LEU A 195 19.19 9.19 -2.97
N GLY A 196 18.19 9.54 -3.77
CA GLY A 196 18.01 10.88 -4.33
C GLY A 196 17.20 11.84 -3.46
N GLY A 197 16.50 11.35 -2.44
CA GLY A 197 15.73 12.16 -1.50
C GLY A 197 14.37 12.64 -2.02
N HIS A 198 13.88 12.15 -3.17
CA HIS A 198 12.54 12.47 -3.71
C HIS A 198 12.02 11.38 -4.64
N TRP A 199 10.71 11.28 -4.71
CA TRP A 199 10.02 10.39 -5.63
C TRP A 199 9.83 11.08 -6.98
N ARG A 200 10.47 10.54 -8.00
CA ARG A 200 10.37 11.04 -9.37
C ARG A 200 10.16 9.89 -10.33
N GLY A 201 9.14 10.00 -11.17
CA GLY A 201 8.86 9.06 -12.24
C GLY A 201 9.93 9.11 -13.33
N ASP A 202 10.06 8.02 -14.09
CA ASP A 202 11.01 7.94 -15.19
C ASP A 202 10.64 8.86 -16.36
N ASP A 203 9.36 9.27 -16.44
CA ASP A 203 8.87 10.32 -17.36
C ASP A 203 9.14 11.75 -16.86
N GLY A 204 9.80 11.91 -15.71
CA GLY A 204 10.09 13.21 -15.09
C GLY A 204 9.01 13.73 -14.14
N THR A 205 7.88 13.03 -13.96
CA THR A 205 6.84 13.40 -13.01
C THR A 205 7.40 13.49 -11.60
N ASP A 206 7.31 14.65 -10.96
CA ASP A 206 7.72 14.86 -9.58
C ASP A 206 6.56 14.52 -8.63
N TYR A 207 6.51 13.26 -8.19
CA TYR A 207 5.47 12.81 -7.25
C TYR A 207 5.57 13.52 -5.92
N THR A 208 6.79 13.79 -5.41
CA THR A 208 6.98 14.49 -4.13
C THR A 208 6.34 15.89 -4.18
N ALA A 209 6.61 16.65 -5.23
CA ALA A 209 5.98 17.95 -5.40
C ALA A 209 4.46 17.85 -5.56
N ALA A 210 3.99 16.85 -6.30
CA ALA A 210 2.55 16.65 -6.55
C ALA A 210 1.74 16.20 -5.32
N LEU A 211 2.39 15.67 -4.26
CA LEU A 211 1.74 15.35 -2.98
C LEU A 211 1.11 16.60 -2.33
N THR A 212 1.66 17.78 -2.55
CA THR A 212 1.12 19.04 -2.01
C THR A 212 -0.29 19.36 -2.53
N GLY A 213 -0.67 18.78 -3.66
CA GLY A 213 -2.01 18.92 -4.24
C GLY A 213 -3.03 17.88 -3.79
N LEU A 214 -2.70 16.99 -2.86
CA LEU A 214 -3.63 16.01 -2.31
C LEU A 214 -4.40 16.61 -1.14
N GLU A 215 -5.72 16.76 -1.28
CA GLU A 215 -6.59 17.42 -0.29
C GLU A 215 -7.58 16.47 0.40
N LEU A 216 -7.63 15.19 -0.01
CA LEU A 216 -8.55 14.20 0.56
C LEU A 216 -8.20 13.89 2.04
N PRO A 217 -9.19 13.44 2.85
CA PRO A 217 -8.95 13.00 4.23
C PRO A 217 -7.93 11.87 4.29
N MET A 218 -6.94 11.97 5.19
CA MET A 218 -5.86 10.97 5.29
C MET A 218 -5.54 10.57 6.72
N LEU A 219 -5.28 9.26 6.90
CA LEU A 219 -4.72 8.71 8.12
C LEU A 219 -3.34 8.12 7.84
N PHE A 220 -2.33 8.58 8.55
CA PHE A 220 -1.00 7.98 8.56
C PHE A 220 -0.77 7.25 9.87
N VAL A 221 -0.28 6.01 9.80
CA VAL A 221 0.00 5.19 10.99
C VAL A 221 1.42 4.66 10.89
N ALA A 222 2.22 4.88 11.92
CA ALA A 222 3.59 4.40 12.03
C ALA A 222 3.79 3.64 13.34
N GLY A 223 4.64 2.62 13.32
CA GLY A 223 5.02 1.85 14.51
C GLY A 223 6.35 2.31 15.07
N THR A 224 6.46 2.45 16.40
CA THR A 224 7.70 2.90 17.07
C THR A 224 8.84 1.89 16.98
N GLY A 225 8.52 0.61 16.80
CA GLY A 225 9.49 -0.46 16.59
C GLY A 225 10.04 -0.55 15.17
N ASP A 226 9.46 0.16 14.20
CA ASP A 226 9.96 0.17 12.83
C ASP A 226 11.20 1.09 12.70
N ARG A 227 12.35 0.51 12.93
CA ARG A 227 13.64 1.23 12.86
C ARG A 227 14.33 1.06 11.51
N LEU A 228 13.75 0.24 10.63
CA LEU A 228 14.46 -0.26 9.47
C LEU A 228 13.84 0.15 8.14
N TRP A 229 12.55 -0.12 7.97
CA TRP A 229 11.85 0.01 6.71
C TRP A 229 11.12 1.35 6.59
N ALA A 230 10.39 1.73 7.62
CA ALA A 230 9.62 2.96 7.69
C ALA A 230 9.69 3.58 9.09
N PRO A 231 10.86 4.10 9.50
CA PRO A 231 10.97 4.75 10.80
C PRO A 231 9.94 5.87 10.96
N PRO A 232 9.43 6.09 12.18
CA PRO A 232 8.43 7.12 12.44
C PRO A 232 8.77 8.49 11.89
N ALA A 233 10.04 8.88 11.91
CA ALA A 233 10.50 10.15 11.36
C ALA A 233 10.26 10.25 9.85
N ALA A 234 10.62 9.19 9.09
CA ALA A 234 10.41 9.14 7.66
C ALA A 234 8.92 9.10 7.27
N CYS A 235 8.08 8.42 8.07
CA CYS A 235 6.63 8.45 7.89
C CYS A 235 6.06 9.85 8.18
N ARG A 236 6.61 10.56 9.15
CA ARG A 236 6.19 11.92 9.50
C ARG A 236 6.59 12.92 8.44
N GLU A 237 7.79 12.82 7.87
CA GLU A 237 8.20 13.64 6.74
C GLU A 237 7.23 13.51 5.56
N LEU A 238 6.82 12.28 5.23
CA LEU A 238 5.81 12.05 4.19
C LEU A 238 4.47 12.67 4.55
N TYR A 239 4.01 12.50 5.81
CA TYR A 239 2.80 13.12 6.30
C TYR A 239 2.83 14.65 6.15
N GLU A 240 3.96 15.28 6.45
CA GLU A 240 4.12 16.74 6.36
C GLU A 240 4.09 17.25 4.92
N GLN A 241 4.63 16.48 3.98
CA GLN A 241 4.66 16.82 2.55
C GLN A 241 3.28 16.81 1.88
N VAL A 242 2.33 16.01 2.39
CA VAL A 242 0.98 15.94 1.82
C VAL A 242 0.18 17.21 2.14
N GLY A 243 -0.46 17.80 1.12
CA GLY A 243 -1.19 19.07 1.22
C GLY A 243 -2.51 19.01 1.96
N SER A 244 -3.06 17.83 2.24
CA SER A 244 -4.34 17.68 2.94
C SER A 244 -4.33 18.38 4.31
N ARG A 245 -5.38 19.16 4.56
CA ARG A 245 -5.66 19.79 5.87
C ARG A 245 -6.40 18.84 6.81
N ASP A 246 -7.13 17.87 6.25
CA ASP A 246 -7.81 16.81 7.00
C ASP A 246 -6.92 15.57 7.04
N LYS A 247 -5.83 15.63 7.81
CA LYS A 247 -4.91 14.51 7.97
C LYS A 247 -4.54 14.27 9.42
N THR A 248 -4.46 13.00 9.81
CA THR A 248 -4.10 12.55 11.16
C THR A 248 -2.85 11.68 11.09
N PHE A 249 -1.94 11.84 12.03
CA PHE A 249 -0.79 10.97 12.22
C PHE A 249 -0.91 10.23 13.55
N LEU A 250 -0.91 8.89 13.50
CA LEU A 250 -0.91 8.02 14.66
C LEU A 250 0.44 7.31 14.79
N LEU A 251 1.00 7.39 15.99
CA LEU A 251 2.22 6.67 16.35
C LEU A 251 1.87 5.56 17.33
N CYS A 252 2.05 4.30 16.91
CA CYS A 252 1.65 3.12 17.67
C CYS A 252 2.88 2.51 18.37
N GLY A 253 2.85 2.51 19.69
CA GLY A 253 3.90 1.96 20.54
C GLY A 253 3.59 2.09 22.02
N THR A 254 4.43 1.50 22.85
CA THR A 254 4.21 1.39 24.31
C THR A 254 4.05 2.75 24.99
N HIS A 255 4.76 3.79 24.54
CA HIS A 255 4.65 5.15 25.06
C HIS A 255 3.27 5.80 24.81
N ALA A 256 2.50 5.30 23.85
CA ALA A 256 1.15 5.74 23.54
C ALA A 256 0.06 4.79 24.09
N GLY A 257 0.43 3.88 24.99
CA GLY A 257 -0.47 2.96 25.66
C GLY A 257 -0.78 1.66 24.91
N PHE A 258 -0.06 1.37 23.84
CA PHE A 258 -0.15 0.10 23.14
C PHE A 258 0.63 -1.01 23.86
N SER A 259 0.27 -2.27 23.59
CA SER A 259 0.90 -3.43 24.25
C SER A 259 2.33 -3.70 23.80
N GLU A 260 2.72 -3.20 22.63
CA GLU A 260 4.07 -3.38 22.06
C GLU A 260 4.49 -2.20 21.19
N ASP A 261 5.79 -2.09 20.93
CA ASP A 261 6.34 -1.20 19.93
C ASP A 261 6.26 -1.89 18.57
N PHE A 262 5.24 -1.55 17.79
CA PHE A 262 4.98 -2.20 16.51
C PHE A 262 6.13 -1.97 15.52
N ASP A 263 6.59 -3.04 14.89
CA ASP A 263 7.51 -2.99 13.76
C ASP A 263 6.75 -2.85 12.41
N HIS A 264 7.50 -2.93 11.31
CA HIS A 264 6.98 -2.75 9.95
C HIS A 264 5.83 -3.69 9.60
N VAL A 265 5.90 -4.94 10.02
CA VAL A 265 4.91 -5.98 9.71
C VAL A 265 3.89 -6.11 10.83
N SER A 266 4.35 -6.10 12.09
CA SER A 266 3.47 -6.27 13.25
C SER A 266 2.46 -5.15 13.42
N LEU A 267 2.70 -3.97 12.83
CA LEU A 267 1.71 -2.88 12.77
C LEU A 267 0.40 -3.30 12.08
N VAL A 268 0.46 -4.24 11.15
CA VAL A 268 -0.69 -4.73 10.37
C VAL A 268 -1.02 -6.18 10.67
N VAL A 269 0.01 -7.01 10.87
CA VAL A 269 -0.15 -8.47 10.99
C VAL A 269 0.10 -8.88 12.44
N GLY A 270 -0.81 -9.65 12.99
CA GLY A 270 -0.60 -10.22 14.32
C GLY A 270 -1.75 -9.99 15.30
N ARG A 271 -1.59 -10.55 16.49
CA ARG A 271 -2.65 -10.50 17.52
C ARG A 271 -2.79 -9.12 18.15
N ALA A 272 -1.68 -8.43 18.37
CA ALA A 272 -1.68 -7.09 18.94
C ALA A 272 -2.29 -6.09 17.94
N ALA A 273 -1.86 -6.10 16.67
CA ALA A 273 -2.48 -5.27 15.63
C ALA A 273 -3.98 -5.47 15.53
N ARG A 274 -4.45 -6.72 15.56
CA ARG A 274 -5.88 -7.06 15.50
C ARG A 274 -6.66 -6.47 16.67
N ARG A 275 -6.08 -6.43 17.87
CA ARG A 275 -6.77 -5.90 19.07
C ARG A 275 -6.71 -4.38 19.16
N GLU A 276 -5.65 -3.78 18.67
CA GLU A 276 -5.32 -2.38 18.99
C GLU A 276 -5.31 -1.48 17.75
N VAL A 277 -4.63 -1.87 16.66
CA VAL A 277 -4.48 -1.03 15.47
C VAL A 277 -5.69 -1.13 14.54
N TRP A 278 -6.19 -2.34 14.28
CA TRP A 278 -7.32 -2.51 13.35
C TRP A 278 -8.60 -1.79 13.80
N PRO A 279 -8.99 -1.81 15.09
CA PRO A 279 -10.13 -1.03 15.56
C PRO A 279 -9.93 0.47 15.38
N LEU A 280 -8.72 1.00 15.56
CA LEU A 280 -8.42 2.42 15.31
C LEU A 280 -8.66 2.80 13.85
N VAL A 281 -8.15 2.00 12.93
CA VAL A 281 -8.35 2.21 11.49
C VAL A 281 -9.85 2.12 11.14
N ARG A 282 -10.55 1.09 11.61
CA ARG A 282 -12.01 0.96 11.41
C ARG A 282 -12.79 2.16 11.99
N ASN A 283 -12.45 2.61 13.20
CA ASN A 283 -13.11 3.74 13.83
C ASN A 283 -12.86 5.05 13.06
N TRP A 284 -11.67 5.21 12.49
CA TRP A 284 -11.37 6.36 11.63
C TRP A 284 -12.19 6.30 10.33
N LEU A 285 -12.33 5.13 9.72
CA LEU A 285 -13.21 4.92 8.56
C LEU A 285 -14.67 5.30 8.86
N GLY A 286 -15.16 4.96 10.03
CA GLY A 286 -16.53 5.25 10.46
C GLY A 286 -16.82 6.75 10.72
N ARG A 287 -15.82 7.61 10.82
CA ARG A 287 -15.99 9.07 10.96
C ARG A 287 -16.29 9.77 9.65
N LEU A 288 -15.96 9.12 8.53
CA LEU A 288 -16.16 9.70 7.23
C LEU A 288 -17.64 9.57 6.84
N PRO A 289 -18.32 10.65 6.39
CA PRO A 289 -19.70 10.57 5.97
C PRO A 289 -19.86 9.50 4.89
N LEU A 290 -20.89 8.65 4.93
CA LEU A 290 -21.16 7.69 3.85
C LEU A 290 -21.53 8.47 2.59
N ALA A 291 -21.02 8.07 1.41
CA ALA A 291 -21.41 8.70 0.17
C ALA A 291 -22.94 8.53 -0.01
N GLY A 292 -23.67 9.62 -0.09
CA GLY A 292 -25.14 9.62 -0.28
C GLY A 292 -25.97 9.80 0.99
N ALA A 293 -25.39 10.22 2.12
CA ALA A 293 -26.16 10.72 3.28
C ALA A 293 -26.37 12.22 3.19
#